data_8c1ac5d7003147cb7c1b30c894058383
#
_entry.id   8c1ac5d7003147cb7c1b30c894058383
#
_cell.length_a   1.000
_cell.length_b   1.000
_cell.length_c   1.000
_cell.angle_alpha   90.00
_cell.angle_beta   90.00
_cell.angle_gamma   90.00
#
_symmetry.space_group_name_H-M   'P 1'
#
loop_
_entity.id
_entity.type
_entity.pdbx_description
1 polymer ?
#
loop_
_entity_poly.entity_id
_entity_poly.type
_entity_poly.pdbx_seq_one_letter_code
_entity_poly.pdbx_strand_id
1 'polypeptide(L)'
;MKLTLIGYGFVGKAVHNVLQDYYNIKIVDPKYNDNVINDDSDGYIVCVPTPTSNVGSCDMSIVNTVVNCCPDDKPILIKSTISLEGWEVIKNMNKQILYYSNLAI
;
A
#
# COMPACT_ATOMS: atom_id res chain seq x y z
N MET A 1 13.05 -9.15 10.26
CA MET A 1 12.46 -8.69 8.99
C MET A 1 11.96 -7.27 9.14
N LYS A 2 12.26 -6.44 8.17
CA LYS A 2 11.82 -5.03 8.17
C LYS A 2 10.76 -4.84 7.09
N LEU A 3 9.65 -4.20 7.47
CA LEU A 3 8.55 -3.90 6.55
C LEU A 3 8.30 -2.39 6.51
N THR A 4 7.96 -1.89 5.34
CA THR A 4 7.52 -0.50 5.17
C THR A 4 6.01 -0.49 5.00
N LEU A 5 5.33 0.24 5.89
CA LEU A 5 3.88 0.42 5.86
C LEU A 5 3.57 1.80 5.31
N ILE A 6 2.89 1.85 4.18
CA ILE A 6 2.61 3.09 3.46
C ILE A 6 1.14 3.44 3.64
N GLY A 7 0.88 4.58 4.28
CA GLY A 7 -0.46 5.00 4.65
C GLY A 7 -0.81 4.58 6.07
N TYR A 8 -0.93 5.54 6.98
CA TYR A 8 -1.16 5.30 8.41
C TYR A 8 -2.54 5.81 8.84
N GLY A 9 -3.53 5.54 8.00
CA GLY A 9 -4.93 5.79 8.34
C GLY A 9 -5.51 4.63 9.14
N PHE A 10 -6.80 4.43 9.03
CA PHE A 10 -7.51 3.44 9.83
C PHE A 10 -6.98 2.01 9.62
N VAL A 11 -6.85 1.60 8.36
CA VAL A 11 -6.36 0.25 8.02
C VAL A 11 -4.89 0.11 8.37
N GLY A 12 -4.07 1.13 8.05
CA GLY A 12 -2.64 1.10 8.34
C GLY A 12 -2.35 0.98 9.83
N LYS A 13 -3.10 1.70 10.66
CA LYS A 13 -2.96 1.60 12.13
C LYS A 13 -3.31 0.20 12.63
N ALA A 14 -4.35 -0.41 12.08
CA ALA A 14 -4.74 -1.78 12.45
C ALA A 14 -3.66 -2.79 12.07
N VAL A 15 -3.11 -2.68 10.87
CA VAL A 15 -2.02 -3.54 10.41
C VAL A 15 -0.78 -3.37 11.29
N HIS A 16 -0.41 -2.13 11.59
CA HIS A 16 0.72 -1.83 12.46
C HIS A 16 0.55 -2.45 13.85
N ASN A 17 -0.64 -2.32 14.42
CA ASN A 17 -0.94 -2.85 15.75
C ASN A 17 -0.77 -4.37 15.82
N VAL A 18 -1.10 -5.08 14.75
CA VAL A 18 -0.95 -6.53 14.69
C VAL A 18 0.51 -6.95 14.47
N LEU A 19 1.24 -6.24 13.60
CA LEU A 19 2.55 -6.69 13.13
C LEU A 19 3.73 -6.13 13.93
N GLN A 20 3.55 -5.08 14.72
CA GLN A 20 4.65 -4.39 15.39
C GLN A 20 5.42 -5.27 16.39
N ASP A 21 4.77 -6.30 16.93
CA ASP A 21 5.40 -7.21 17.89
C ASP A 21 6.27 -8.27 17.21
N TYR A 22 6.15 -8.43 15.90
CA TYR A 22 6.83 -9.49 15.13
C TYR A 22 7.84 -8.94 14.14
N TYR A 23 7.68 -7.69 13.69
CA TYR A 23 8.49 -7.12 12.64
C TYR A 23 8.88 -5.69 12.99
N ASN A 24 9.99 -5.26 12.40
CA ASN A 24 10.41 -3.86 12.46
C ASN A 24 9.63 -3.08 11.37
N ILE A 25 8.76 -2.18 11.78
CA ILE A 25 7.85 -1.47 10.87
C ILE A 25 8.29 -0.02 10.69
N LYS A 26 8.57 0.37 9.45
CA LYS A 26 8.77 1.76 9.06
C LYS A 26 7.46 2.31 8.51
N ILE A 27 6.97 3.40 9.08
CA ILE A 27 5.72 4.03 8.63
C ILE A 27 6.04 5.17 7.67
N VAL A 28 5.39 5.18 6.51
CA VAL A 28 5.49 6.25 5.52
C VAL A 28 4.11 6.86 5.33
N ASP A 29 3.91 8.06 5.88
CA ASP A 29 2.67 8.82 5.71
C ASP A 29 2.98 10.30 5.94
N PRO A 30 2.77 11.17 4.94
CA PRO A 30 3.11 12.59 5.06
C PRO A 30 2.34 13.32 6.15
N LYS A 31 1.22 12.78 6.64
CA LYS A 31 0.51 13.34 7.79
C LYS A 31 1.27 13.16 9.11
N TYR A 32 2.16 12.17 9.19
CA TYR A 32 2.76 11.75 10.45
C TYR A 32 4.27 11.93 10.47
N ASN A 33 4.94 11.86 9.31
CA ASN A 33 6.40 11.97 9.26
C ASN A 33 6.86 12.34 7.85
N ASP A 34 8.18 12.47 7.70
CA ASP A 34 8.84 12.80 6.43
C ASP A 34 9.52 11.58 5.80
N ASN A 35 9.21 10.38 6.26
CA ASN A 35 9.79 9.16 5.70
C ASN A 35 9.41 9.00 4.25
N VAL A 36 10.33 8.42 3.47
CA VAL A 36 10.13 8.17 2.05
C VAL A 36 10.21 6.67 1.76
N ILE A 37 9.64 6.27 0.63
CA ILE A 37 9.72 4.89 0.16
C ILE A 37 11.08 4.71 -0.51
N ASN A 38 11.84 3.72 -0.04
CA ASN A 38 13.11 3.33 -0.65
C ASN A 38 13.25 1.81 -0.59
N ASP A 39 14.41 1.25 -0.89
CA ASP A 39 14.61 -0.21 -0.96
C ASP A 39 15.18 -0.80 0.33
N ASP A 40 14.97 -0.15 1.46
CA ASP A 40 15.55 -0.54 2.75
C ASP A 40 14.72 -1.58 3.53
N SER A 41 13.64 -2.06 2.97
CA SER A 41 12.75 -3.04 3.62
C SER A 41 12.69 -4.34 2.86
N ASP A 42 12.31 -5.41 3.57
CA ASP A 42 12.12 -6.73 2.97
C ASP A 42 10.78 -6.86 2.27
N GLY A 43 9.82 -6.05 2.63
CA GLY A 43 8.49 -6.02 2.01
C GLY A 43 7.79 -4.69 2.26
N TYR A 44 6.73 -4.46 1.50
CA TYR A 44 5.99 -3.20 1.49
C TYR A 44 4.51 -3.47 1.60
N ILE A 45 3.81 -2.73 2.46
CA ILE A 45 2.37 -2.86 2.66
C ILE A 45 1.72 -1.54 2.32
N VAL A 46 0.81 -1.54 1.35
CA VAL A 46 0.15 -0.33 0.85
C VAL A 46 -1.24 -0.24 1.45
N CYS A 47 -1.47 0.79 2.27
CA CYS A 47 -2.72 1.06 2.95
C CYS A 47 -3.21 2.50 2.71
N VAL A 48 -2.87 3.08 1.56
CA VAL A 48 -3.25 4.46 1.24
C VAL A 48 -4.73 4.55 0.88
N PRO A 49 -5.36 5.73 1.06
CA PRO A 49 -6.76 5.90 0.72
C PRO A 49 -6.99 5.84 -0.79
N THR A 50 -8.17 5.34 -1.17
CA THR A 50 -8.66 5.35 -2.55
C THR A 50 -10.02 6.03 -2.54
N PRO A 51 -10.04 7.38 -2.47
CA PRO A 51 -11.30 8.10 -2.33
C PRO A 51 -12.18 7.92 -3.55
N THR A 52 -13.49 7.95 -3.34
CA THR A 52 -14.47 7.90 -4.43
C THR A 52 -14.39 9.20 -5.22
N SER A 53 -14.27 9.08 -6.55
CA SER A 53 -14.29 10.24 -7.43
C SER A 53 -15.72 10.78 -7.61
N ASN A 54 -15.84 11.94 -8.26
CA ASN A 54 -17.14 12.57 -8.52
C ASN A 54 -18.05 11.74 -9.40
N VAL A 55 -17.51 10.77 -10.13
CA VAL A 55 -18.29 9.86 -10.97
C VAL A 55 -18.52 8.50 -10.33
N GLY A 56 -18.19 8.36 -9.03
CA GLY A 56 -18.45 7.15 -8.28
C GLY A 56 -17.40 6.05 -8.36
N SER A 57 -16.36 6.23 -9.16
CA SER A 57 -15.25 5.28 -9.22
C SER A 57 -14.16 5.63 -8.21
N CYS A 58 -13.34 4.63 -7.83
CA CYS A 58 -12.22 4.87 -6.92
C CYS A 58 -11.10 5.64 -7.62
N ASP A 59 -10.56 6.66 -6.95
CA ASP A 59 -9.37 7.36 -7.42
C ASP A 59 -8.14 6.52 -7.08
N MET A 60 -7.49 5.99 -8.12
CA MET A 60 -6.34 5.10 -7.98
C MET A 60 -5.00 5.83 -8.07
N SER A 61 -4.99 7.15 -8.19
CA SER A 61 -3.74 7.90 -8.44
C SER A 61 -2.73 7.71 -7.33
N ILE A 62 -3.17 7.74 -6.07
CA ILE A 62 -2.28 7.58 -4.92
C ILE A 62 -1.68 6.16 -4.90
N VAL A 63 -2.51 5.14 -5.07
CA VAL A 63 -2.05 3.75 -5.07
C VAL A 63 -1.06 3.52 -6.21
N ASN A 64 -1.36 3.99 -7.41
CA ASN A 64 -0.48 3.83 -8.57
C ASN A 64 0.88 4.49 -8.35
N THR A 65 0.89 5.69 -7.79
CA THR A 65 2.13 6.41 -7.48
C THR A 65 2.95 5.65 -6.43
N VAL A 66 2.30 5.19 -5.37
CA VAL A 66 2.96 4.47 -4.29
C VAL A 66 3.56 3.16 -4.79
N VAL A 67 2.82 2.39 -5.56
CA VAL A 67 3.30 1.11 -6.12
C VAL A 67 4.50 1.35 -7.03
N ASN A 68 4.48 2.40 -7.84
CA ASN A 68 5.60 2.76 -8.69
C ASN A 68 6.85 3.13 -7.89
N CYS A 69 6.71 3.68 -6.70
CA CYS A 69 7.83 4.04 -5.84
C CYS A 69 8.45 2.85 -5.13
N CYS A 70 7.74 1.73 -5.04
CA CYS A 70 8.27 0.53 -4.39
C CYS A 70 9.28 -0.18 -5.29
N PRO A 71 10.29 -0.87 -4.71
CA PRO A 71 11.25 -1.63 -5.51
C PRO A 71 10.59 -2.75 -6.31
N ASP A 72 11.17 -3.06 -7.49
CA ASP A 72 10.66 -4.10 -8.38
C ASP A 72 10.92 -5.51 -7.84
N ASP A 73 11.94 -5.68 -7.01
CA ASP A 73 12.41 -6.98 -6.54
C ASP A 73 11.96 -7.33 -5.12
N LYS A 74 11.04 -6.55 -4.56
CA LYS A 74 10.52 -6.79 -3.20
C LYS A 74 9.01 -7.04 -3.25
N PRO A 75 8.47 -7.90 -2.38
CA PRO A 75 7.03 -8.13 -2.35
C PRO A 75 6.26 -6.90 -1.88
N ILE A 76 5.15 -6.64 -2.54
CA ILE A 76 4.25 -5.53 -2.23
C ILE A 76 2.87 -6.11 -1.94
N LEU A 77 2.39 -5.92 -0.71
CA LEU A 77 1.03 -6.32 -0.32
C LEU A 77 0.13 -5.10 -0.36
N ILE A 78 -0.91 -5.14 -1.17
CA ILE A 78 -1.86 -4.04 -1.29
C ILE A 78 -3.09 -4.36 -0.47
N LYS A 79 -3.34 -3.55 0.56
CA LYS A 79 -4.52 -3.63 1.42
C LYS A 79 -5.55 -2.55 1.08
N SER A 80 -5.18 -1.56 0.26
CA SER A 80 -6.12 -0.54 -0.21
C SER A 80 -7.19 -1.17 -1.09
N THR A 81 -8.39 -0.58 -1.07
CA THR A 81 -9.45 -1.00 -1.99
C THR A 81 -9.07 -0.60 -3.41
N ILE A 82 -9.17 -1.55 -4.34
CA ILE A 82 -8.76 -1.34 -5.73
C ILE A 82 -9.94 -1.64 -6.65
N SER A 83 -10.22 -0.72 -7.57
CA SER A 83 -11.21 -0.95 -8.61
C SER A 83 -10.68 -1.96 -9.63
N LEU A 84 -11.59 -2.52 -10.44
CA LEU A 84 -11.21 -3.46 -11.49
C LEU A 84 -10.27 -2.80 -12.50
N GLU A 85 -10.56 -1.56 -12.90
CA GLU A 85 -9.70 -0.79 -13.79
C GLU A 85 -8.35 -0.50 -13.17
N GLY A 86 -8.34 -0.19 -11.87
CA GLY A 86 -7.10 0.03 -11.13
C GLY A 86 -6.23 -1.21 -11.09
N TRP A 87 -6.84 -2.38 -10.90
CA TRP A 87 -6.11 -3.65 -10.91
C TRP A 87 -5.47 -3.91 -12.28
N GLU A 88 -6.17 -3.60 -13.37
CA GLU A 88 -5.63 -3.77 -14.72
C GLU A 88 -4.35 -2.96 -14.95
N VAL A 89 -4.26 -1.76 -14.35
CA VAL A 89 -3.07 -0.93 -14.43
C VAL A 89 -1.95 -1.53 -13.58
N ILE A 90 -2.25 -1.93 -12.34
CA ILE A 90 -1.26 -2.39 -11.38
C ILE A 90 -0.64 -3.73 -11.80
N LYS A 91 -1.46 -4.67 -12.27
CA LYS A 91 -0.95 -6.00 -12.66
C LYS A 91 0.00 -5.96 -13.85
N ASN A 92 -0.06 -4.89 -14.65
CA ASN A 92 0.84 -4.70 -15.79
C ASN A 92 2.15 -4.00 -15.40
N MET A 93 2.28 -3.54 -14.15
CA MET A 93 3.54 -3.04 -13.64
C MET A 93 4.50 -4.21 -13.39
N ASN A 94 5.78 -4.00 -13.63
CA ASN A 94 6.79 -5.05 -13.42
C ASN A 94 7.19 -5.12 -11.95
N LYS A 95 6.23 -5.50 -11.09
CA LYS A 95 6.38 -5.53 -9.63
C LYS A 95 5.92 -6.88 -9.07
N GLN A 96 6.40 -7.24 -7.88
CA GLN A 96 5.97 -8.44 -7.15
C GLN A 96 4.77 -8.08 -6.28
N ILE A 97 3.56 -8.12 -6.83
CA ILE A 97 2.37 -7.62 -6.18
C ILE A 97 1.52 -8.75 -5.63
N LEU A 98 1.15 -8.62 -4.36
CA LEU A 98 0.14 -9.43 -3.70
C LEU A 98 -1.05 -8.53 -3.39
N TYR A 99 -2.20 -8.86 -3.93
CA TYR A 99 -3.43 -8.11 -3.66
C TYR A 99 -4.37 -8.96 -2.82
N TYR A 100 -4.77 -8.40 -1.68
CA TYR A 100 -5.75 -9.02 -0.82
C TYR A 100 -7.01 -8.15 -0.84
N SER A 101 -8.07 -8.67 -1.45
CA SER A 101 -9.34 -7.96 -1.53
C SER A 101 -10.05 -7.94 -0.18
N ASN A 102 -10.41 -6.75 0.28
CA ASN A 102 -11.27 -6.59 1.45
C ASN A 102 -12.76 -6.69 1.09
N LEU A 103 -13.06 -7.02 -0.16
CA LEU A 103 -14.43 -7.16 -0.65
C LEU A 103 -15.04 -8.52 -0.36
N ALA A 104 -14.39 -9.34 0.45
CA ALA A 104 -14.97 -10.59 0.92
C ALA A 104 -16.02 -10.27 1.97
N ILE A 105 -17.10 -9.74 1.56
CA ILE A 105 -18.22 -9.45 2.43
C ILE A 105 -19.38 -10.33 2.06
#